data_537fba12b974404923117183d40a65a1
#
_entry.id   537fba12b974404923117183d40a65a1
#
_cell.length_a   1.000
_cell.length_b   1.000
_cell.length_c   1.000
_cell.angle_alpha   90.00
_cell.angle_beta   90.00
_cell.angle_gamma   90.00
#
_symmetry.space_group_name_H-M   'P 1'
#
loop_
_entity.id
_entity.type
_entity.pdbx_description
1 polymer ?
#
loop_
_entity_poly.entity_id
_entity_poly.type
_entity_poly.pdbx_seq_one_letter_code
_entity_poly.pdbx_strand_id
1 'polypeptide(L)'
;MSLVSSVCGALLTLRAPDLVPHLTGEGRDRGASIPSSVLSRRGGGNRNSGPRGRSFVQYCRSTVTSVSVCLLLTFSVTGLTAQEKKLDSFTISYASMSGTRGPLWIAKDLGLFEKYGLDGNLIYIASGVTSVNALLGGSVDIIAASGSSAVGAAARGAPIVIIASLGHIAYKLIAHPSIKTVQDLKGKIIGSSRIGAGSDFALQRLLPKLGLIPGKDVQLIPTGISESDRRLLMLMQGKIDATLGTEDNILQLGNRGMKFSILADLYDSGVYTTGSDIATSRQLVKQRPRQLKAFLMALTEGTWIGRNNKDLTIRIYRKYMKIDDQKLLESMHKNYLLGSIPVRPFPNEEAIQNDIEDLSSSLPHLRGKKAAEFLDLSLLKSMEEEGFFKRLQAK
;
A
#
# COMPACT_ATOMS: atom_id res chain seq x y z
N MET A 1 34.42 52.83 -0.99
CA MET A 1 35.75 52.36 -0.71
C MET A 1 35.62 50.87 -0.45
N SER A 2 35.78 50.05 -1.51
CA SER A 2 37.04 49.37 -1.94
C SER A 2 37.38 48.25 -0.96
N LEU A 3 37.28 46.95 -1.30
CA LEU A 3 38.00 46.08 -2.22
C LEU A 3 37.25 44.74 -2.25
N VAL A 4 36.74 44.17 -3.28
CA VAL A 4 37.30 43.49 -4.49
C VAL A 4 38.48 42.57 -4.23
N SER A 5 38.23 41.30 -4.51
CA SER A 5 39.09 40.39 -5.25
C SER A 5 38.86 38.94 -4.72
N SER A 6 38.20 38.06 -5.43
CA SER A 6 38.74 37.23 -6.52
C SER A 6 39.73 36.15 -6.03
N VAL A 7 39.29 34.88 -5.99
CA VAL A 7 40.13 33.75 -6.39
C VAL A 7 39.26 32.74 -7.15
N CYS A 8 39.70 32.56 -8.36
CA CYS A 8 39.21 31.65 -9.37
C CYS A 8 39.93 30.29 -9.23
N GLY A 9 39.22 29.19 -9.50
CA GLY A 9 39.80 28.05 -10.20
C GLY A 9 40.44 26.93 -9.37
N ALA A 10 39.74 25.81 -9.33
CA ALA A 10 40.39 24.53 -9.58
C ALA A 10 39.32 23.49 -9.93
N LEU A 11 39.20 23.22 -11.22
CA LEU A 11 38.64 21.97 -11.74
C LEU A 11 39.60 20.83 -11.33
N LEU A 12 39.06 19.81 -10.70
CA LEU A 12 39.69 18.50 -10.64
C LEU A 12 38.67 17.44 -11.04
N THR A 13 38.81 17.02 -12.29
CA THR A 13 38.28 15.82 -12.90
C THR A 13 38.84 14.59 -12.17
N LEU A 14 37.99 13.79 -11.58
CA LEU A 14 38.34 12.42 -11.20
C LEU A 14 37.53 11.45 -12.04
N ARG A 15 38.23 10.79 -12.93
CA ARG A 15 37.86 9.63 -13.74
C ARG A 15 37.53 8.45 -12.82
N ALA A 16 36.45 7.75 -13.12
CA ALA A 16 36.17 6.40 -12.62
C ALA A 16 37.15 5.38 -13.22
N PRO A 17 37.57 4.34 -12.49
CA PRO A 17 38.16 3.19 -13.09
C PRO A 17 37.15 2.09 -13.36
N ASP A 18 37.16 1.62 -14.59
CA ASP A 18 36.58 0.39 -15.08
C ASP A 18 37.18 -0.81 -14.34
N LEU A 19 36.34 -1.73 -13.91
CA LEU A 19 36.76 -3.07 -13.51
C LEU A 19 35.73 -4.08 -14.03
N VAL A 20 36.03 -4.61 -15.21
CA VAL A 20 35.46 -5.86 -15.73
C VAL A 20 36.53 -6.93 -15.53
N PRO A 21 36.25 -8.08 -14.95
CA PRO A 21 37.06 -9.25 -15.15
C PRO A 21 36.49 -10.14 -16.27
N HIS A 22 37.26 -10.27 -17.31
CA HIS A 22 37.22 -11.37 -18.27
C HIS A 22 37.46 -12.69 -17.53
N LEU A 23 36.64 -13.69 -17.82
CA LEU A 23 37.03 -15.10 -17.70
C LEU A 23 36.71 -15.77 -19.04
N THR A 24 37.76 -15.99 -19.78
CA THR A 24 37.89 -16.94 -20.89
C THR A 24 38.07 -18.35 -20.31
N GLY A 25 37.43 -19.32 -20.90
CA GLY A 25 37.60 -20.73 -20.57
C GLY A 25 36.87 -21.60 -21.59
N GLU A 26 37.68 -22.06 -22.55
CA GLU A 26 37.36 -23.00 -23.62
C GLU A 26 36.82 -24.34 -23.14
N GLY A 27 36.02 -24.98 -23.99
CA GLY A 27 36.11 -26.44 -24.03
C GLY A 27 34.89 -27.22 -24.51
N ARG A 28 34.89 -27.51 -25.79
CA ARG A 28 34.50 -28.75 -26.47
C ARG A 28 33.06 -29.11 -26.74
N ASP A 29 32.75 -28.98 -28.02
CA ASP A 29 32.05 -29.86 -28.97
C ASP A 29 31.61 -31.25 -28.48
N ARG A 30 30.39 -31.59 -28.85
CA ARG A 30 29.85 -32.79 -29.51
C ARG A 30 28.34 -32.52 -29.71
N GLY A 31 27.80 -32.35 -30.89
CA GLY A 31 27.90 -33.08 -32.14
C GLY A 31 26.89 -34.22 -32.17
N ALA A 32 25.66 -33.95 -32.69
CA ALA A 32 24.79 -34.93 -33.30
C ALA A 32 23.59 -34.19 -33.93
N SER A 33 23.67 -33.75 -35.14
CA SER A 33 23.28 -34.28 -36.45
C SER A 33 21.81 -34.76 -36.54
N ILE A 34 21.08 -33.93 -37.29
CA ILE A 34 19.81 -34.23 -37.97
C ILE A 34 20.08 -35.21 -39.16
N PRO A 35 19.18 -36.08 -39.54
CA PRO A 35 19.06 -36.40 -40.94
C PRO A 35 17.66 -36.11 -41.49
N SER A 36 17.65 -35.28 -42.46
CA SER A 36 16.69 -35.22 -43.55
C SER A 36 17.05 -36.23 -44.62
N SER A 37 16.12 -36.98 -45.17
CA SER A 37 16.14 -37.54 -46.52
C SER A 37 14.74 -38.03 -46.85
N VAL A 38 14.11 -37.47 -47.80
CA VAL A 38 14.27 -37.50 -49.25
C VAL A 38 13.46 -38.60 -49.91
N LEU A 39 12.44 -38.15 -50.67
CA LEU A 39 12.07 -38.46 -52.02
C LEU A 39 11.60 -39.89 -52.41
N SER A 40 10.40 -39.92 -52.95
CA SER A 40 10.11 -40.21 -54.36
C SER A 40 9.92 -41.68 -54.77
N ARG A 41 8.78 -41.96 -55.39
CA ARG A 41 8.52 -42.48 -56.73
C ARG A 41 7.25 -43.31 -56.77
N ARG A 42 6.31 -42.85 -57.57
CA ARG A 42 5.95 -43.30 -58.96
C ARG A 42 5.54 -44.76 -59.11
N GLY A 43 4.37 -44.87 -59.74
CA GLY A 43 4.02 -45.85 -60.71
C GLY A 43 2.78 -46.65 -60.33
N GLY A 44 1.71 -46.60 -61.02
CA GLY A 44 1.45 -46.88 -62.34
C GLY A 44 0.33 -47.90 -62.45
N GLY A 45 -0.74 -47.54 -63.03
CA GLY A 45 -1.48 -48.20 -64.06
C GLY A 45 -2.28 -49.48 -63.72
N ASN A 46 -3.53 -49.56 -63.86
CA ASN A 46 -4.11 -50.11 -65.10
C ASN A 46 -5.64 -50.28 -65.01
N ARG A 47 -6.24 -50.04 -66.08
CA ARG A 47 -7.58 -50.24 -66.56
C ARG A 47 -8.23 -51.57 -66.16
N ASN A 48 -9.57 -51.60 -65.97
CA ASN A 48 -10.50 -52.18 -66.92
C ASN A 48 -11.96 -52.12 -66.46
N SER A 49 -12.74 -51.58 -67.35
CA SER A 49 -14.01 -52.05 -67.92
C SER A 49 -15.16 -52.51 -67.05
N GLY A 50 -16.30 -51.86 -67.29
CA GLY A 50 -17.65 -52.00 -66.80
C GLY A 50 -18.32 -53.34 -66.92
N PRO A 51 -19.63 -53.46 -66.72
CA PRO A 51 -20.68 -52.83 -67.51
C PRO A 51 -21.97 -52.39 -66.79
N ARG A 52 -22.69 -51.52 -67.46
CA ARG A 52 -24.13 -51.24 -67.53
C ARG A 52 -25.11 -52.01 -66.62
N GLY A 53 -26.00 -51.25 -65.95
CA GLY A 53 -27.27 -51.79 -65.43
C GLY A 53 -28.13 -50.78 -64.71
N ARG A 54 -28.91 -50.03 -65.39
CA ARG A 54 -30.32 -49.57 -65.19
C ARG A 54 -30.86 -49.45 -63.77
N SER A 55 -31.43 -48.27 -63.50
CA SER A 55 -32.69 -47.97 -62.81
C SER A 55 -32.76 -48.16 -61.34
N PHE A 56 -32.62 -47.04 -60.63
CA PHE A 56 -33.44 -46.81 -59.43
C PHE A 56 -33.58 -45.29 -59.15
N VAL A 57 -34.41 -44.67 -59.93
CA VAL A 57 -35.00 -43.37 -59.70
C VAL A 57 -36.32 -43.64 -59.03
N GLN A 58 -36.40 -43.76 -57.78
CA GLN A 58 -37.66 -43.64 -56.98
C GLN A 58 -37.55 -43.89 -55.47
N TYR A 59 -36.49 -43.46 -54.77
CA TYR A 59 -36.49 -43.49 -53.31
C TYR A 59 -35.63 -42.35 -52.70
N CYS A 60 -35.85 -41.12 -53.12
CA CYS A 60 -35.19 -39.98 -52.61
C CYS A 60 -36.11 -38.76 -52.46
N ARG A 61 -37.29 -38.93 -51.87
CA ARG A 61 -38.17 -37.78 -51.65
C ARG A 61 -38.70 -37.65 -50.23
N SER A 62 -38.33 -38.53 -49.27
CA SER A 62 -38.83 -38.45 -47.91
C SER A 62 -37.72 -38.34 -46.80
N THR A 63 -36.46 -38.31 -47.14
CA THR A 63 -35.35 -38.21 -46.18
C THR A 63 -34.65 -36.82 -46.13
N VAL A 64 -35.00 -35.89 -47.04
CA VAL A 64 -34.36 -34.57 -47.10
C VAL A 64 -35.03 -33.56 -46.15
N THR A 65 -36.29 -33.79 -45.76
CA THR A 65 -37.02 -32.89 -44.88
C THR A 65 -36.74 -33.10 -43.38
N SER A 66 -36.27 -34.28 -42.96
CA SER A 66 -35.98 -34.56 -41.56
C SER A 66 -34.55 -34.15 -41.11
N VAL A 67 -33.60 -34.04 -42.03
CA VAL A 67 -32.22 -33.64 -41.71
C VAL A 67 -32.07 -32.12 -41.64
N SER A 68 -32.89 -31.34 -42.40
CA SER A 68 -32.83 -29.87 -42.33
C SER A 68 -33.42 -29.27 -41.06
N VAL A 69 -34.35 -29.96 -40.37
CA VAL A 69 -34.94 -29.46 -39.12
C VAL A 69 -34.00 -29.73 -37.92
N CYS A 70 -33.22 -30.81 -37.94
CA CYS A 70 -32.21 -31.07 -36.90
C CYS A 70 -30.97 -30.18 -37.02
N LEU A 71 -30.62 -29.68 -38.21
CA LEU A 71 -29.47 -28.76 -38.38
C LEU A 71 -29.79 -27.32 -38.01
N LEU A 72 -31.06 -26.93 -37.92
CA LEU A 72 -31.49 -25.59 -37.49
C LEU A 72 -31.67 -25.47 -35.99
N LEU A 73 -31.71 -26.57 -35.23
CA LEU A 73 -31.82 -26.59 -33.77
C LEU A 73 -30.46 -26.64 -33.08
N THR A 74 -29.36 -26.88 -33.77
CA THR A 74 -28.01 -26.91 -33.22
C THR A 74 -27.26 -25.58 -33.31
N PHE A 75 -27.81 -24.54 -33.93
CA PHE A 75 -27.14 -23.26 -34.12
C PHE A 75 -27.60 -22.17 -33.16
N SER A 76 -28.43 -22.49 -32.17
CA SER A 76 -28.90 -21.52 -31.17
C SER A 76 -28.22 -21.63 -29.80
N VAL A 77 -27.12 -22.35 -29.69
CA VAL A 77 -26.17 -22.17 -28.57
C VAL A 77 -25.13 -21.13 -29.01
N THR A 78 -25.61 -19.93 -29.36
CA THR A 78 -24.75 -18.77 -29.40
C THR A 78 -24.25 -18.54 -27.99
N GLY A 79 -22.97 -18.79 -27.85
CA GLY A 79 -22.24 -18.63 -26.61
C GLY A 79 -22.62 -17.32 -25.92
N LEU A 80 -23.22 -17.45 -24.74
CA LEU A 80 -23.01 -16.47 -23.70
C LEU A 80 -21.50 -16.54 -23.36
N THR A 81 -20.68 -15.94 -24.20
CA THR A 81 -19.37 -15.51 -23.76
C THR A 81 -19.69 -14.50 -22.68
N ALA A 82 -19.62 -14.93 -21.43
CA ALA A 82 -19.54 -14.01 -20.33
C ALA A 82 -18.40 -13.08 -20.68
N GLN A 83 -18.73 -11.87 -21.09
CA GLN A 83 -17.76 -10.82 -21.39
C GLN A 83 -17.02 -10.63 -20.07
N GLU A 84 -15.81 -11.14 -19.98
CA GLU A 84 -14.96 -10.99 -18.81
C GLU A 84 -14.92 -9.49 -18.51
N LYS A 85 -15.57 -9.08 -17.43
CA LYS A 85 -15.67 -7.68 -17.04
C LYS A 85 -14.25 -7.21 -16.79
N LYS A 86 -13.68 -6.47 -17.73
CA LYS A 86 -12.35 -5.90 -17.61
C LYS A 86 -12.30 -5.08 -16.32
N LEU A 87 -11.45 -5.52 -15.39
CA LEU A 87 -11.25 -4.83 -14.13
C LEU A 87 -10.45 -3.55 -14.37
N ASP A 88 -10.81 -2.50 -13.66
CA ASP A 88 -10.02 -1.27 -13.65
C ASP A 88 -8.80 -1.44 -12.75
N SER A 89 -7.61 -1.31 -13.29
CA SER A 89 -6.37 -1.41 -12.53
C SER A 89 -6.15 -0.20 -11.63
N PHE A 90 -5.78 -0.47 -10.38
CA PHE A 90 -5.43 0.51 -9.36
C PHE A 90 -4.19 0.07 -8.60
N THR A 91 -3.20 0.95 -8.54
CA THR A 91 -2.00 0.73 -7.75
C THR A 91 -2.11 1.48 -6.43
N ILE A 92 -2.06 0.73 -5.33
CA ILE A 92 -2.24 1.23 -3.97
C ILE A 92 -0.94 1.02 -3.21
N SER A 93 -0.28 2.09 -2.78
CA SER A 93 0.87 1.96 -1.90
C SER A 93 0.47 2.00 -0.43
N TYR A 94 1.21 1.28 0.41
CA TYR A 94 1.11 1.36 1.85
C TYR A 94 2.50 1.55 2.49
N ALA A 95 2.57 2.42 3.51
CA ALA A 95 3.84 2.96 3.99
C ALA A 95 4.38 2.30 5.27
N SER A 96 3.72 1.26 5.78
CA SER A 96 4.17 0.54 6.98
C SER A 96 3.71 -0.92 6.97
N MET A 97 4.49 -1.79 7.58
CA MET A 97 4.11 -3.17 7.92
C MET A 97 3.55 -3.18 9.34
N SER A 98 2.28 -2.79 9.48
CA SER A 98 1.58 -2.60 10.75
C SER A 98 0.15 -3.14 10.64
N GLY A 99 -0.46 -3.53 11.74
CA GLY A 99 -1.84 -4.00 11.80
C GLY A 99 -2.88 -3.01 11.26
N THR A 100 -2.53 -1.70 11.17
CA THR A 100 -3.38 -0.70 10.50
C THR A 100 -3.62 -1.00 9.03
N ARG A 101 -2.79 -1.85 8.40
CA ARG A 101 -2.95 -2.26 6.98
C ARG A 101 -3.87 -3.47 6.81
N GLY A 102 -4.32 -4.07 7.91
CA GLY A 102 -5.23 -5.22 7.88
C GLY A 102 -6.38 -5.10 6.88
N PRO A 103 -7.15 -3.99 6.85
CA PRO A 103 -8.23 -3.82 5.89
C PRO A 103 -7.81 -3.95 4.42
N LEU A 104 -6.65 -3.41 4.04
CA LEU A 104 -6.11 -3.51 2.67
C LEU A 104 -5.74 -4.95 2.32
N TRP A 105 -5.05 -5.64 3.24
CA TRP A 105 -4.63 -7.02 3.03
C TRP A 105 -5.82 -7.99 3.00
N ILE A 106 -6.82 -7.76 3.86
CA ILE A 106 -8.08 -8.53 3.88
C ILE A 106 -8.82 -8.30 2.56
N ALA A 107 -8.95 -7.04 2.12
CA ALA A 107 -9.63 -6.73 0.86
C ALA A 107 -8.95 -7.42 -0.33
N LYS A 108 -7.61 -7.45 -0.37
CA LYS A 108 -6.84 -8.14 -1.42
C LYS A 108 -7.01 -9.65 -1.36
N ASP A 109 -6.82 -10.26 -0.19
CA ASP A 109 -6.85 -11.73 -0.03
C ASP A 109 -8.23 -12.35 -0.26
N LEU A 110 -9.29 -11.59 0.02
CA LEU A 110 -10.68 -12.03 -0.19
C LEU A 110 -11.25 -11.64 -1.56
N GLY A 111 -10.44 -11.07 -2.45
CA GLY A 111 -10.93 -10.63 -3.77
C GLY A 111 -11.98 -9.52 -3.69
N LEU A 112 -11.95 -8.67 -2.64
CA LEU A 112 -12.95 -7.61 -2.50
C LEU A 112 -12.73 -6.49 -3.52
N PHE A 113 -11.49 -6.26 -3.96
CA PHE A 113 -11.24 -5.32 -5.05
C PHE A 113 -11.92 -5.80 -6.33
N GLU A 114 -11.74 -7.06 -6.69
CA GLU A 114 -12.32 -7.72 -7.87
C GLU A 114 -13.85 -7.75 -7.77
N LYS A 115 -14.41 -8.01 -6.58
CA LYS A 115 -15.85 -7.95 -6.29
C LYS A 115 -16.45 -6.59 -6.65
N TYR A 116 -15.72 -5.52 -6.40
CA TYR A 116 -16.13 -4.15 -6.72
C TYR A 116 -15.65 -3.65 -8.08
N GLY A 117 -15.07 -4.53 -8.91
CA GLY A 117 -14.67 -4.24 -10.29
C GLY A 117 -13.29 -3.62 -10.45
N LEU A 118 -12.40 -3.81 -9.47
CA LEU A 118 -11.04 -3.31 -9.48
C LEU A 118 -10.02 -4.44 -9.53
N ASP A 119 -8.93 -4.24 -10.26
CA ASP A 119 -7.69 -4.99 -10.10
C ASP A 119 -6.76 -4.19 -9.18
N GLY A 120 -6.84 -4.47 -7.88
CA GLY A 120 -6.11 -3.74 -6.84
C GLY A 120 -4.71 -4.29 -6.62
N ASN A 121 -3.68 -3.57 -7.05
CA ASN A 121 -2.28 -3.92 -6.84
C ASN A 121 -1.72 -3.24 -5.58
N LEU A 122 -1.32 -4.01 -4.58
CA LEU A 122 -0.73 -3.48 -3.34
C LEU A 122 0.79 -3.44 -3.45
N ILE A 123 1.38 -2.27 -3.21
CA ILE A 123 2.83 -2.05 -3.22
C ILE A 123 3.29 -1.48 -1.88
N TYR A 124 4.28 -2.13 -1.26
CA TYR A 124 4.93 -1.58 -0.07
C TYR A 124 5.98 -0.54 -0.44
N ILE A 125 5.82 0.68 0.05
CA ILE A 125 6.78 1.78 -0.07
C ILE A 125 7.08 2.30 1.33
N ALA A 126 8.25 1.94 1.87
CA ALA A 126 8.64 2.20 3.26
C ALA A 126 8.84 3.71 3.57
N SER A 127 7.86 4.55 3.32
CA SER A 127 7.77 5.96 3.79
C SER A 127 6.53 6.64 3.23
N GLY A 128 5.81 7.38 4.07
CA GLY A 128 4.69 8.23 3.62
C GLY A 128 5.14 9.30 2.62
N VAL A 129 6.28 9.95 2.86
CA VAL A 129 6.85 10.96 1.95
C VAL A 129 7.19 10.35 0.59
N THR A 130 7.81 9.16 0.56
CA THR A 130 8.13 8.47 -0.69
C THR A 130 6.85 8.02 -1.42
N SER A 131 5.82 7.57 -0.69
CA SER A 131 4.51 7.23 -1.26
C SER A 131 3.84 8.46 -1.89
N VAL A 132 3.93 9.63 -1.23
CA VAL A 132 3.44 10.90 -1.80
C VAL A 132 4.16 11.23 -3.10
N ASN A 133 5.48 11.09 -3.16
CA ASN A 133 6.23 11.33 -4.40
C ASN A 133 5.85 10.35 -5.51
N ALA A 134 5.60 9.08 -5.18
CA ALA A 134 5.12 8.08 -6.13
C ALA A 134 3.71 8.42 -6.67
N LEU A 135 2.82 8.95 -5.81
CA LEU A 135 1.50 9.43 -6.21
C LEU A 135 1.61 10.64 -7.16
N LEU A 136 2.45 11.61 -6.83
CA LEU A 136 2.67 12.80 -7.67
C LEU A 136 3.31 12.45 -9.01
N GLY A 137 4.19 11.44 -9.02
CA GLY A 137 4.80 10.90 -10.24
C GLY A 137 3.89 9.96 -11.05
N GLY A 138 2.67 9.67 -10.58
CA GLY A 138 1.72 8.80 -11.27
C GLY A 138 2.06 7.30 -11.22
N SER A 139 3.02 6.91 -10.39
CA SER A 139 3.41 5.49 -10.22
C SER A 139 2.43 4.70 -9.33
N VAL A 140 1.65 5.40 -8.52
CA VAL A 140 0.56 4.86 -7.72
C VAL A 140 -0.66 5.76 -7.81
N ASP A 141 -1.86 5.18 -7.66
CA ASP A 141 -3.14 5.90 -7.71
C ASP A 141 -3.58 6.34 -6.31
N ILE A 142 -3.28 5.53 -5.31
CA ILE A 142 -3.73 5.71 -3.92
C ILE A 142 -2.55 5.44 -2.98
N ILE A 143 -2.47 6.23 -1.92
CA ILE A 143 -1.52 6.00 -0.84
C ILE A 143 -2.26 5.72 0.46
N ALA A 144 -1.77 4.73 1.22
CA ALA A 144 -2.15 4.46 2.59
C ALA A 144 -0.94 4.76 3.49
N ALA A 145 -0.90 5.98 4.03
CA ALA A 145 0.25 6.52 4.77
C ALA A 145 -0.22 7.39 5.94
N SER A 146 0.70 7.95 6.71
CA SER A 146 0.34 9.01 7.66
C SER A 146 -0.23 10.22 6.93
N GLY A 147 -1.35 10.73 7.39
CA GLY A 147 -2.00 11.93 6.86
C GLY A 147 -1.08 13.15 6.87
N SER A 148 -0.20 13.25 7.88
CA SER A 148 0.81 14.34 7.97
C SER A 148 1.66 14.44 6.70
N SER A 149 1.99 13.31 6.05
CA SER A 149 2.74 13.33 4.79
C SER A 149 1.92 13.92 3.63
N ALA A 150 0.62 13.58 3.57
CA ALA A 150 -0.29 14.13 2.57
C ALA A 150 -0.60 15.61 2.83
N VAL A 151 -0.88 15.98 4.09
CA VAL A 151 -1.10 17.38 4.52
C VAL A 151 0.14 18.22 4.22
N GLY A 152 1.34 17.74 4.58
CA GLY A 152 2.59 18.43 4.33
C GLY A 152 2.88 18.68 2.85
N ALA A 153 2.51 17.74 1.98
CA ALA A 153 2.63 17.92 0.53
C ALA A 153 1.58 18.90 -0.01
N ALA A 154 0.30 18.73 0.39
CA ALA A 154 -0.78 19.63 0.00
C ALA A 154 -0.53 21.06 0.47
N ALA A 155 0.02 21.24 1.67
CA ALA A 155 0.43 22.53 2.21
C ALA A 155 1.49 23.23 1.35
N ARG A 156 2.28 22.50 0.60
CA ARG A 156 3.27 23.01 -0.35
C ARG A 156 2.74 23.10 -1.79
N GLY A 157 1.43 22.99 -1.96
CA GLY A 157 0.75 23.16 -3.26
C GLY A 157 0.58 21.86 -4.07
N ALA A 158 0.94 20.71 -3.53
CA ALA A 158 0.68 19.44 -4.22
C ALA A 158 -0.83 19.18 -4.35
N PRO A 159 -1.33 18.72 -5.51
CA PRO A 159 -2.76 18.48 -5.74
C PRO A 159 -3.25 17.17 -5.10
N ILE A 160 -2.96 16.98 -3.83
CA ILE A 160 -3.30 15.78 -3.04
C ILE A 160 -4.46 16.10 -2.09
N VAL A 161 -5.26 15.08 -1.79
CA VAL A 161 -6.38 15.16 -0.87
C VAL A 161 -6.54 13.83 -0.12
N ILE A 162 -6.90 13.90 1.17
CA ILE A 162 -7.25 12.75 1.98
C ILE A 162 -8.72 12.42 1.73
N ILE A 163 -9.01 11.15 1.45
CA ILE A 163 -10.37 10.67 1.11
C ILE A 163 -10.96 9.70 2.14
N ALA A 164 -10.11 9.13 3.01
CA ALA A 164 -10.54 8.22 4.08
C ALA A 164 -9.44 8.07 5.14
N SER A 165 -9.76 7.39 6.25
CA SER A 165 -8.80 7.04 7.29
C SER A 165 -8.99 5.61 7.79
N LEU A 166 -7.90 4.92 8.07
CA LEU A 166 -7.84 3.65 8.79
C LEU A 166 -7.52 3.86 10.28
N GLY A 167 -7.82 5.05 10.79
CA GLY A 167 -7.66 5.39 12.20
C GLY A 167 -6.26 5.89 12.57
N HIS A 168 -6.03 6.00 13.86
CA HIS A 168 -4.80 6.54 14.43
C HIS A 168 -3.78 5.44 14.73
N ILE A 169 -2.52 5.84 14.86
CA ILE A 169 -1.45 4.98 15.36
C ILE A 169 -1.22 5.32 16.82
N ALA A 170 -1.46 4.35 17.73
CA ALA A 170 -1.20 4.50 19.15
C ALA A 170 0.31 4.43 19.42
N TYR A 171 0.99 5.55 19.21
CA TYR A 171 2.41 5.67 19.51
C TYR A 171 2.69 5.85 20.99
N LYS A 172 3.77 5.22 21.44
CA LYS A 172 4.38 5.41 22.76
C LYS A 172 5.80 5.95 22.58
N LEU A 173 6.19 6.88 23.44
CA LEU A 173 7.59 7.30 23.54
C LEU A 173 8.36 6.26 24.32
N ILE A 174 9.24 5.56 23.61
CA ILE A 174 10.00 4.42 24.11
C ILE A 174 11.45 4.82 24.21
N ALA A 175 12.07 4.54 25.35
CA ALA A 175 13.45 4.88 25.64
C ALA A 175 14.27 3.65 26.04
N HIS A 176 15.60 3.81 26.02
CA HIS A 176 16.53 2.83 26.54
C HIS A 176 16.21 2.52 28.01
N PRO A 177 16.41 1.29 28.49
CA PRO A 177 16.04 0.88 29.85
C PRO A 177 16.70 1.71 30.99
N SER A 178 17.84 2.37 30.74
CA SER A 178 18.50 3.25 31.69
C SER A 178 17.78 4.59 31.88
N ILE A 179 16.92 4.99 30.94
CA ILE A 179 16.14 6.24 30.98
C ILE A 179 14.80 5.92 31.62
N LYS A 180 14.48 6.51 32.76
CA LYS A 180 13.30 6.16 33.57
C LYS A 180 12.21 7.22 33.54
N THR A 181 12.59 8.47 33.33
CA THR A 181 11.68 9.61 33.32
C THR A 181 11.85 10.43 32.05
N VAL A 182 10.87 11.27 31.74
CA VAL A 182 10.95 12.24 30.66
C VAL A 182 12.14 13.20 30.83
N GLN A 183 12.46 13.57 32.06
CA GLN A 183 13.56 14.48 32.37
C GLN A 183 14.93 13.90 32.07
N ASP A 184 15.08 12.57 32.11
CA ASP A 184 16.33 11.89 31.77
C ASP A 184 16.65 11.97 30.27
N LEU A 185 15.67 12.44 29.44
CA LEU A 185 15.88 12.68 28.02
C LEU A 185 16.67 13.95 27.70
N LYS A 186 16.89 14.86 28.70
CA LYS A 186 17.70 16.07 28.46
C LYS A 186 19.10 15.72 27.99
N GLY A 187 19.53 16.34 26.88
CA GLY A 187 20.82 16.07 26.25
C GLY A 187 20.85 14.78 25.41
N LYS A 188 19.73 14.05 25.28
CA LYS A 188 19.64 12.77 24.60
C LYS A 188 19.22 12.90 23.15
N ILE A 189 19.48 11.84 22.38
CA ILE A 189 19.15 11.72 20.96
C ILE A 189 17.82 10.97 20.81
N ILE A 190 16.84 11.62 20.23
CA ILE A 190 15.54 11.04 19.93
C ILE A 190 15.44 10.81 18.42
N GLY A 191 15.20 9.56 18.00
CA GLY A 191 15.10 9.20 16.59
C GLY A 191 13.69 9.28 16.07
N SER A 192 13.45 10.11 15.04
CA SER A 192 12.25 10.04 14.19
C SER A 192 12.49 9.17 12.95
N SER A 193 11.48 8.98 12.09
CA SER A 193 11.67 8.29 10.82
C SER A 193 12.35 9.18 9.77
N ARG A 194 11.58 9.95 9.03
CA ARG A 194 12.03 10.93 8.03
C ARG A 194 11.38 12.26 8.34
N ILE A 195 12.04 13.34 7.99
CA ILE A 195 11.46 14.70 8.10
C ILE A 195 10.12 14.75 7.36
N GLY A 196 9.09 15.27 8.02
CA GLY A 196 7.74 15.37 7.48
C GLY A 196 6.94 14.06 7.42
N ALA A 197 7.45 12.97 7.99
CA ALA A 197 6.70 11.73 8.17
C ALA A 197 5.96 11.72 9.54
N GLY A 198 4.99 10.80 9.71
CA GLY A 198 4.11 10.79 10.88
C GLY A 198 4.81 10.75 12.23
N SER A 199 5.89 9.97 12.38
CA SER A 199 6.64 9.94 13.66
C SER A 199 7.46 11.21 13.91
N ASP A 200 7.81 11.95 12.87
CA ASP A 200 8.50 13.22 12.99
C ASP A 200 7.55 14.29 13.53
N PHE A 201 6.39 14.47 12.89
CA PHE A 201 5.34 15.36 13.41
C PHE A 201 4.91 14.99 14.83
N ALA A 202 4.72 13.70 15.10
CA ALA A 202 4.31 13.23 16.40
C ALA A 202 5.32 13.61 17.50
N LEU A 203 6.63 13.45 17.26
CA LEU A 203 7.68 13.83 18.20
C LEU A 203 7.80 15.33 18.35
N GLN A 204 7.74 16.08 17.26
CA GLN A 204 7.79 17.54 17.32
C GLN A 204 6.65 18.14 18.16
N ARG A 205 5.49 17.47 18.18
CA ARG A 205 4.34 17.88 18.98
C ARG A 205 4.40 17.36 20.42
N LEU A 206 4.85 16.12 20.62
CA LEU A 206 4.89 15.49 21.93
C LEU A 206 5.94 16.12 22.84
N LEU A 207 7.16 16.32 22.34
CA LEU A 207 8.29 16.76 23.17
C LEU A 207 8.03 18.09 23.88
N PRO A 208 7.50 19.16 23.23
CA PRO A 208 7.15 20.38 23.92
C PRO A 208 6.09 20.20 25.00
N LYS A 209 5.08 19.34 24.79
CA LYS A 209 4.06 19.02 25.81
C LYS A 209 4.65 18.31 27.03
N LEU A 210 5.74 17.59 26.84
CA LEU A 210 6.51 16.95 27.92
C LEU A 210 7.55 17.89 28.53
N GLY A 211 7.60 19.16 28.13
CA GLY A 211 8.55 20.16 28.63
C GLY A 211 9.96 20.03 28.06
N LEU A 212 10.11 19.39 26.90
CA LEU A 212 11.37 19.20 26.19
C LEU A 212 11.33 19.93 24.83
N ILE A 213 12.27 20.82 24.59
CA ILE A 213 12.35 21.59 23.35
C ILE A 213 13.34 20.93 22.41
N PRO A 214 12.89 20.42 21.22
CA PRO A 214 13.77 19.89 20.19
C PRO A 214 14.81 20.94 19.75
N GLY A 215 16.06 20.50 19.63
CA GLY A 215 17.20 21.36 19.28
C GLY A 215 17.79 22.15 20.47
N LYS A 216 17.11 22.19 21.62
CA LYS A 216 17.60 22.82 22.85
C LYS A 216 17.82 21.80 23.99
N ASP A 217 16.75 21.10 24.37
CA ASP A 217 16.78 20.15 25.47
C ASP A 217 17.11 18.73 24.99
N VAL A 218 16.74 18.38 23.76
CA VAL A 218 16.96 17.08 23.13
C VAL A 218 17.37 17.25 21.68
N GLN A 219 18.13 16.28 21.13
CA GLN A 219 18.43 16.22 19.71
C GLN A 219 17.40 15.34 19.02
N LEU A 220 16.50 15.93 18.23
CA LEU A 220 15.58 15.17 17.38
C LEU A 220 16.24 14.94 16.02
N ILE A 221 16.54 13.68 15.69
CA ILE A 221 17.21 13.32 14.43
C ILE A 221 16.35 12.43 13.54
N PRO A 222 16.31 12.68 12.23
CA PRO A 222 15.71 11.76 11.28
C PRO A 222 16.64 10.58 11.03
N THR A 223 16.21 9.37 11.36
CA THR A 223 17.02 8.15 11.16
C THR A 223 17.00 7.63 9.72
N GLY A 224 16.07 8.09 8.88
CA GLY A 224 15.81 7.53 7.56
C GLY A 224 15.01 6.22 7.58
N ILE A 225 14.78 5.64 8.76
CA ILE A 225 14.12 4.33 8.94
C ILE A 225 12.64 4.55 9.29
N SER A 226 11.74 4.07 8.44
CA SER A 226 10.31 4.21 8.63
C SER A 226 9.74 3.21 9.65
N GLU A 227 10.29 2.00 9.68
CA GLU A 227 9.84 0.91 10.52
C GLU A 227 10.26 1.15 11.98
N SER A 228 9.28 1.21 12.88
CA SER A 228 9.53 1.51 14.30
C SER A 228 10.27 0.39 15.02
N ASP A 229 10.06 -0.87 14.68
CA ASP A 229 10.81 -2.01 15.21
C ASP A 229 12.32 -1.88 14.93
N ARG A 230 12.70 -1.43 13.73
CA ARG A 230 14.10 -1.18 13.36
C ARG A 230 14.69 0.01 14.12
N ARG A 231 13.91 1.08 14.37
CA ARG A 231 14.37 2.17 15.22
C ARG A 231 14.55 1.74 16.69
N LEU A 232 13.69 0.85 17.17
CA LEU A 232 13.87 0.24 18.50
C LEU A 232 15.15 -0.62 18.57
N LEU A 233 15.55 -1.29 17.49
CA LEU A 233 16.85 -1.96 17.43
C LEU A 233 18.01 -0.95 17.46
N MET A 234 17.90 0.21 16.80
CA MET A 234 18.91 1.29 16.93
C MET A 234 19.02 1.80 18.36
N LEU A 235 17.89 1.91 19.05
CA LEU A 235 17.83 2.29 20.46
C LEU A 235 18.59 1.28 21.33
N MET A 236 18.36 -0.02 21.12
CA MET A 236 19.06 -1.08 21.85
C MET A 236 20.57 -1.14 21.54
N GLN A 237 20.97 -0.63 20.36
CA GLN A 237 22.39 -0.48 19.99
C GLN A 237 23.03 0.82 20.50
N GLY A 238 22.28 1.64 21.27
CA GLY A 238 22.75 2.92 21.77
C GLY A 238 22.99 4.00 20.71
N LYS A 239 22.45 3.83 19.49
CA LYS A 239 22.55 4.83 18.42
C LYS A 239 21.57 5.99 18.58
N ILE A 240 20.48 5.75 19.27
CA ILE A 240 19.49 6.72 19.71
C ILE A 240 19.07 6.35 21.13
N ASP A 241 18.61 7.32 21.92
CA ASP A 241 18.22 7.12 23.30
C ASP A 241 16.70 6.88 23.46
N ALA A 242 15.90 7.42 22.54
CA ALA A 242 14.45 7.22 22.49
C ALA A 242 13.89 7.29 21.06
N THR A 243 12.72 6.73 20.85
CA THR A 243 11.95 6.80 19.61
C THR A 243 10.48 6.54 19.86
N LEU A 244 9.64 6.74 18.85
CA LEU A 244 8.25 6.26 18.86
C LEU A 244 8.17 4.81 18.39
N GLY A 245 7.40 4.03 19.11
CA GLY A 245 6.98 2.68 18.73
C GLY A 245 5.53 2.42 19.11
N THR A 246 5.00 1.30 18.65
CA THR A 246 3.67 0.82 19.01
C THR A 246 3.76 -0.29 20.05
N GLU A 247 2.64 -0.61 20.69
CA GLU A 247 2.59 -1.71 21.65
C GLU A 247 3.01 -3.04 21.03
N ASP A 248 2.64 -3.28 19.74
CA ASP A 248 3.05 -4.48 19.02
C ASP A 248 4.57 -4.59 18.90
N ASN A 249 5.26 -3.47 18.66
CA ASN A 249 6.72 -3.45 18.58
C ASN A 249 7.35 -3.78 19.96
N ILE A 250 6.75 -3.24 21.03
CA ILE A 250 7.21 -3.51 22.39
C ILE A 250 7.03 -4.99 22.75
N LEU A 251 5.86 -5.56 22.42
CA LEU A 251 5.58 -6.99 22.63
C LEU A 251 6.50 -7.88 21.80
N GLN A 252 6.63 -7.58 20.50
CA GLN A 252 7.47 -8.36 19.60
C GLN A 252 8.93 -8.43 20.02
N LEU A 253 9.50 -7.30 20.42
CA LEU A 253 10.89 -7.23 20.84
C LEU A 253 11.05 -7.66 22.30
N GLY A 254 10.04 -7.42 23.14
CA GLY A 254 9.98 -7.93 24.51
C GLY A 254 10.02 -9.45 24.58
N ASN A 255 9.30 -10.14 23.69
CA ASN A 255 9.34 -11.60 23.56
C ASN A 255 10.74 -12.13 23.14
N ARG A 256 11.58 -11.26 22.56
CA ARG A 256 12.99 -11.55 22.26
C ARG A 256 13.95 -11.16 23.40
N GLY A 257 13.40 -10.88 24.59
CA GLY A 257 14.18 -10.53 25.78
C GLY A 257 14.63 -9.08 25.86
N MET A 258 14.21 -8.21 24.94
CA MET A 258 14.54 -6.77 24.97
C MET A 258 13.66 -6.05 25.99
N LYS A 259 14.28 -5.16 26.76
CA LYS A 259 13.58 -4.31 27.75
C LYS A 259 13.59 -2.87 27.28
N PHE A 260 12.52 -2.16 27.58
CA PHE A 260 12.34 -0.75 27.25
C PHE A 260 11.72 0.01 28.41
N SER A 261 11.95 1.31 28.47
CA SER A 261 11.18 2.23 29.27
C SER A 261 10.11 2.89 28.41
N ILE A 262 8.85 2.86 28.84
CA ILE A 262 7.76 3.60 28.21
C ILE A 262 7.60 4.89 28.99
N LEU A 263 7.88 6.03 28.38
CA LEU A 263 7.92 7.33 29.04
C LEU A 263 6.62 8.13 28.90
N ALA A 264 5.92 7.96 27.77
CA ALA A 264 4.65 8.62 27.51
C ALA A 264 3.84 7.85 26.46
N ASP A 265 2.53 7.96 26.54
CA ASP A 265 1.59 7.64 25.47
C ASP A 265 1.17 8.94 24.79
N LEU A 266 1.17 8.96 23.45
CA LEU A 266 0.83 10.17 22.71
C LEU A 266 -0.62 10.59 22.95
N TYR A 267 -1.53 9.63 22.92
CA TYR A 267 -2.95 9.90 23.06
C TYR A 267 -3.29 10.46 24.45
N ASP A 268 -2.74 9.82 25.50
CA ASP A 268 -2.89 10.26 26.89
C ASP A 268 -2.22 11.64 27.11
N SER A 269 -1.20 11.96 26.33
CA SER A 269 -0.54 13.27 26.33
C SER A 269 -1.31 14.33 25.53
N GLY A 270 -2.49 14.02 25.02
CA GLY A 270 -3.30 14.92 24.17
C GLY A 270 -2.64 15.24 22.82
N VAL A 271 -1.86 14.30 22.28
CA VAL A 271 -1.26 14.42 20.95
C VAL A 271 -2.05 13.56 19.98
N TYR A 272 -2.98 14.18 19.29
CA TYR A 272 -3.74 13.54 18.24
C TYR A 272 -3.03 13.76 16.91
N THR A 273 -2.52 12.68 16.35
CA THR A 273 -1.83 12.69 15.06
C THR A 273 -2.70 12.03 14.00
N THR A 274 -2.55 12.48 12.75
CA THR A 274 -3.05 11.74 11.61
C THR A 274 -2.40 10.35 11.60
N GLY A 275 -3.23 9.32 11.42
CA GLY A 275 -2.77 7.94 11.57
C GLY A 275 -2.43 7.30 10.23
N SER A 276 -3.29 6.40 9.85
CA SER A 276 -3.21 5.64 8.60
C SER A 276 -4.28 6.14 7.64
N ASP A 277 -3.99 7.24 6.96
CA ASP A 277 -4.95 7.88 6.07
C ASP A 277 -4.80 7.40 4.62
N ILE A 278 -5.89 7.48 3.89
CA ILE A 278 -5.98 7.17 2.48
C ILE A 278 -6.02 8.49 1.72
N ALA A 279 -5.03 8.70 0.88
CA ALA A 279 -4.97 9.91 0.06
C ALA A 279 -4.76 9.58 -1.43
N THR A 280 -5.17 10.51 -2.27
CA THR A 280 -5.06 10.43 -3.73
C THR A 280 -4.92 11.83 -4.33
N SER A 281 -4.76 11.92 -5.65
CA SER A 281 -4.74 13.22 -6.32
C SER A 281 -6.16 13.79 -6.49
N ARG A 282 -6.30 15.12 -6.38
CA ARG A 282 -7.56 15.81 -6.69
C ARG A 282 -8.04 15.54 -8.13
N GLN A 283 -7.08 15.29 -9.04
CA GLN A 283 -7.37 14.93 -10.41
C GLN A 283 -8.07 13.58 -10.49
N LEU A 284 -7.56 12.57 -9.77
CA LEU A 284 -8.13 11.22 -9.77
C LEU A 284 -9.55 11.21 -9.19
N VAL A 285 -9.80 12.00 -8.13
CA VAL A 285 -11.16 12.16 -7.57
C VAL A 285 -12.15 12.62 -8.63
N LYS A 286 -11.74 13.55 -9.52
CA LYS A 286 -12.59 14.05 -10.61
C LYS A 286 -12.72 13.07 -11.77
N GLN A 287 -11.65 12.38 -12.13
CA GLN A 287 -11.61 11.53 -13.33
C GLN A 287 -12.12 10.11 -13.08
N ARG A 288 -11.89 9.55 -11.89
CA ARG A 288 -12.20 8.15 -11.56
C ARG A 288 -13.00 8.01 -10.25
N PRO A 289 -14.09 8.80 -10.01
CA PRO A 289 -14.82 8.77 -8.74
C PRO A 289 -15.49 7.42 -8.47
N ARG A 290 -15.98 6.73 -9.52
CA ARG A 290 -16.60 5.40 -9.38
C ARG A 290 -15.61 4.36 -8.87
N GLN A 291 -14.40 4.36 -9.42
CA GLN A 291 -13.34 3.43 -9.03
C GLN A 291 -12.82 3.72 -7.62
N LEU A 292 -12.63 4.99 -7.26
CA LEU A 292 -12.27 5.38 -5.90
C LEU A 292 -13.34 4.96 -4.89
N LYS A 293 -14.62 5.13 -5.24
CA LYS A 293 -15.71 4.66 -4.40
C LYS A 293 -15.69 3.14 -4.26
N ALA A 294 -15.47 2.40 -5.34
CA ALA A 294 -15.32 0.95 -5.33
C ALA A 294 -14.16 0.50 -4.41
N PHE A 295 -13.04 1.20 -4.47
CA PHE A 295 -11.91 1.00 -3.55
C PHE A 295 -12.32 1.21 -2.08
N LEU A 296 -13.01 2.31 -1.77
CA LEU A 296 -13.47 2.61 -0.41
C LEU A 296 -14.49 1.58 0.08
N MET A 297 -15.35 1.06 -0.79
CA MET A 297 -16.28 -0.02 -0.48
C MET A 297 -15.55 -1.32 -0.14
N ALA A 298 -14.55 -1.71 -0.95
CA ALA A 298 -13.72 -2.89 -0.68
C ALA A 298 -12.95 -2.78 0.64
N LEU A 299 -12.35 -1.60 0.89
CA LEU A 299 -11.62 -1.31 2.12
C LEU A 299 -12.54 -1.41 3.36
N THR A 300 -13.73 -0.82 3.28
CA THR A 300 -14.70 -0.81 4.38
C THR A 300 -15.24 -2.21 4.66
N GLU A 301 -15.57 -2.98 3.61
CA GLU A 301 -16.01 -4.38 3.78
C GLU A 301 -14.88 -5.25 4.35
N GLY A 302 -13.63 -5.03 3.91
CA GLY A 302 -12.45 -5.68 4.48
C GLY A 302 -12.28 -5.37 5.97
N THR A 303 -12.52 -4.12 6.38
CA THR A 303 -12.54 -3.73 7.80
C THR A 303 -13.62 -4.48 8.57
N TRP A 304 -14.84 -4.51 8.04
CA TRP A 304 -15.97 -5.18 8.68
C TRP A 304 -15.73 -6.68 8.85
N ILE A 305 -15.28 -7.36 7.79
CA ILE A 305 -14.96 -8.79 7.83
C ILE A 305 -13.84 -9.06 8.84
N GLY A 306 -12.80 -8.24 8.82
CA GLY A 306 -11.66 -8.40 9.73
C GLY A 306 -12.03 -8.24 11.20
N ARG A 307 -12.93 -7.31 11.52
CA ARG A 307 -13.46 -7.12 12.89
C ARG A 307 -14.21 -8.36 13.39
N ASN A 308 -15.02 -8.96 12.52
CA ASN A 308 -15.93 -10.05 12.88
C ASN A 308 -15.33 -11.44 12.67
N ASN A 309 -14.11 -11.54 12.12
CA ASN A 309 -13.44 -12.81 11.90
C ASN A 309 -11.98 -12.76 12.36
N LYS A 310 -11.78 -13.03 13.66
CA LYS A 310 -10.46 -13.02 14.30
C LYS A 310 -9.47 -13.97 13.62
N ASP A 311 -9.90 -15.22 13.37
CA ASP A 311 -9.01 -16.25 12.82
C ASP A 311 -8.56 -15.94 11.40
N LEU A 312 -9.45 -15.39 10.58
CA LEU A 312 -9.12 -14.91 9.25
C LEU A 312 -8.08 -13.78 9.33
N THR A 313 -8.32 -12.79 10.20
CA THR A 313 -7.43 -11.65 10.37
C THR A 313 -6.05 -12.08 10.84
N ILE A 314 -5.97 -13.01 11.80
CA ILE A 314 -4.70 -13.57 12.29
C ILE A 314 -3.95 -14.27 11.15
N ARG A 315 -4.62 -15.07 10.33
CA ARG A 315 -3.98 -15.72 9.16
C ARG A 315 -3.43 -14.71 8.18
N ILE A 316 -4.18 -13.63 7.92
CA ILE A 316 -3.75 -12.56 7.01
C ILE A 316 -2.58 -11.78 7.60
N TYR A 317 -2.61 -11.39 8.86
CA TYR A 317 -1.48 -10.75 9.52
C TYR A 317 -0.23 -11.62 9.46
N ARG A 318 -0.35 -12.92 9.80
CA ARG A 318 0.74 -13.90 9.70
C ARG A 318 1.34 -13.95 8.29
N LYS A 319 0.49 -13.99 7.26
CA LYS A 319 0.90 -14.02 5.85
C LYS A 319 1.71 -12.80 5.45
N TYR A 320 1.20 -11.59 5.74
CA TYR A 320 1.80 -10.34 5.26
C TYR A 320 2.97 -9.88 6.12
N MET A 321 2.88 -10.02 7.43
CA MET A 321 3.89 -9.52 8.36
C MET A 321 4.97 -10.55 8.69
N LYS A 322 4.78 -11.83 8.31
CA LYS A 322 5.71 -12.93 8.62
C LYS A 322 5.98 -13.09 10.12
N ILE A 323 4.92 -12.96 10.91
CA ILE A 323 4.93 -13.12 12.37
C ILE A 323 4.17 -14.39 12.71
N ASP A 324 4.77 -15.28 13.53
CA ASP A 324 4.14 -16.53 13.97
C ASP A 324 3.66 -16.49 15.44
N ASP A 325 3.99 -15.44 16.20
CA ASP A 325 3.55 -15.29 17.58
C ASP A 325 2.04 -15.06 17.65
N GLN A 326 1.34 -16.12 18.11
CA GLN A 326 -0.13 -16.12 18.19
C GLN A 326 -0.67 -15.03 19.11
N LYS A 327 -0.04 -14.80 20.27
CA LYS A 327 -0.48 -13.78 21.25
C LYS A 327 -0.33 -12.38 20.68
N LEU A 328 0.78 -12.14 19.99
CA LEU A 328 1.01 -10.85 19.31
C LEU A 328 -0.04 -10.61 18.22
N LEU A 329 -0.33 -11.61 17.38
CA LEU A 329 -1.34 -11.51 16.33
C LEU A 329 -2.75 -11.26 16.88
N GLU A 330 -3.09 -11.88 18.01
CA GLU A 330 -4.36 -11.63 18.72
C GLU A 330 -4.43 -10.22 19.31
N SER A 331 -3.33 -9.76 19.90
CA SER A 331 -3.21 -8.37 20.39
C SER A 331 -3.38 -7.38 19.24
N MET A 332 -2.78 -7.64 18.09
CA MET A 332 -2.92 -6.80 16.91
C MET A 332 -4.36 -6.75 16.40
N HIS A 333 -5.08 -7.89 16.35
CA HIS A 333 -6.50 -7.88 15.99
C HIS A 333 -7.30 -7.01 16.96
N LYS A 334 -7.08 -7.16 18.27
CA LYS A 334 -7.75 -6.39 19.31
C LYS A 334 -7.44 -4.88 19.20
N ASN A 335 -6.17 -4.53 19.07
CA ASN A 335 -5.73 -3.13 19.12
C ASN A 335 -6.07 -2.38 17.82
N TYR A 336 -6.00 -3.04 16.67
CA TYR A 336 -6.26 -2.38 15.39
C TYR A 336 -7.70 -2.57 14.92
N LEU A 337 -8.11 -3.79 14.56
CA LEU A 337 -9.44 -4.01 13.97
C LEU A 337 -10.59 -3.70 14.94
N LEU A 338 -10.45 -4.05 16.22
CA LEU A 338 -11.48 -3.75 17.22
C LEU A 338 -11.29 -2.37 17.87
N GLY A 339 -10.05 -1.88 17.96
CA GLY A 339 -9.67 -0.64 18.63
C GLY A 339 -9.61 0.56 17.69
N SER A 340 -8.46 0.78 17.07
CA SER A 340 -8.15 2.07 16.41
C SER A 340 -8.71 2.25 15.01
N ILE A 341 -9.05 1.17 14.28
CA ILE A 341 -9.57 1.27 12.91
C ILE A 341 -11.10 1.44 12.93
N PRO A 342 -11.65 2.54 12.45
CA PRO A 342 -13.08 2.76 12.43
C PRO A 342 -13.75 1.94 11.31
N VAL A 343 -14.98 1.46 11.55
CA VAL A 343 -15.79 0.81 10.49
C VAL A 343 -16.21 1.81 9.42
N ARG A 344 -16.50 3.03 9.84
CA ARG A 344 -16.77 4.17 8.95
C ARG A 344 -15.47 4.96 8.81
N PRO A 345 -14.78 4.89 7.67
CA PRO A 345 -13.41 5.36 7.55
C PRO A 345 -13.31 6.89 7.34
N PHE A 346 -14.06 7.68 8.15
CA PHE A 346 -13.96 9.13 8.14
C PHE A 346 -12.67 9.57 8.85
N PRO A 347 -11.90 10.49 8.25
CA PRO A 347 -10.71 11.06 8.87
C PRO A 347 -11.01 11.84 10.15
N ASN A 348 -10.05 11.90 11.06
CA ASN A 348 -10.11 12.78 12.23
C ASN A 348 -9.71 14.20 11.81
N GLU A 349 -10.67 15.11 11.72
CA GLU A 349 -10.44 16.48 11.30
C GLU A 349 -9.56 17.27 12.28
N GLU A 350 -9.65 16.98 13.60
CA GLU A 350 -8.82 17.61 14.62
C GLU A 350 -7.34 17.24 14.43
N ALA A 351 -7.04 15.98 14.14
CA ALA A 351 -5.67 15.54 13.87
C ALA A 351 -5.08 16.23 12.62
N ILE A 352 -5.90 16.40 11.58
CA ILE A 352 -5.50 17.13 10.36
C ILE A 352 -5.31 18.62 10.65
N GLN A 353 -6.20 19.23 11.44
CA GLN A 353 -6.10 20.62 11.87
C GLN A 353 -4.80 20.85 12.64
N ASN A 354 -4.45 19.90 13.52
CA ASN A 354 -3.21 19.90 14.25
C ASN A 354 -1.98 19.90 13.35
N ASP A 355 -1.97 19.07 12.29
CA ASP A 355 -0.86 19.04 11.32
C ASP A 355 -0.74 20.38 10.55
N ILE A 356 -1.87 21.03 10.23
CA ILE A 356 -1.89 22.35 9.58
C ILE A 356 -1.30 23.42 10.51
N GLU A 357 -1.68 23.41 11.78
CA GLU A 357 -1.18 24.37 12.77
C GLU A 357 0.33 24.25 12.97
N ASP A 358 0.84 23.01 13.11
CA ASP A 358 2.28 22.78 13.24
C ASP A 358 3.05 23.29 12.02
N LEU A 359 2.52 23.04 10.81
CA LEU A 359 3.12 23.53 9.57
C LEU A 359 3.03 25.04 9.41
N SER A 360 2.05 25.72 10.02
CA SER A 360 1.82 27.16 9.89
C SER A 360 2.95 28.02 10.42
N SER A 361 3.78 27.47 11.32
CA SER A 361 4.98 28.10 11.83
C SER A 361 6.05 28.30 10.74
N SER A 362 6.20 27.29 9.85
CA SER A 362 7.16 27.31 8.73
C SER A 362 6.53 27.69 7.40
N LEU A 363 5.20 27.60 7.27
CA LEU A 363 4.41 27.93 6.08
C LEU A 363 3.29 28.94 6.44
N PRO A 364 3.59 30.25 6.53
CA PRO A 364 2.66 31.26 7.04
C PRO A 364 1.31 31.35 6.30
N HIS A 365 1.25 30.93 5.03
CA HIS A 365 0.02 30.91 4.23
C HIS A 365 -1.01 29.87 4.70
N LEU A 366 -0.61 28.98 5.63
CA LEU A 366 -1.51 28.00 6.26
C LEU A 366 -2.30 28.58 7.44
N ARG A 367 -1.92 29.76 7.94
CA ARG A 367 -2.64 30.41 9.05
C ARG A 367 -4.10 30.62 8.68
N GLY A 368 -4.98 30.08 9.51
CA GLY A 368 -6.44 30.14 9.28
C GLY A 368 -7.00 29.09 8.31
N LYS A 369 -6.16 28.29 7.65
CA LYS A 369 -6.61 27.14 6.84
C LYS A 369 -7.31 26.11 7.72
N LYS A 370 -8.35 25.46 7.15
CA LYS A 370 -9.16 24.47 7.83
C LYS A 370 -8.88 23.07 7.30
N ALA A 371 -9.02 22.08 8.16
CA ALA A 371 -8.87 20.64 7.81
C ALA A 371 -9.67 20.27 6.55
N ALA A 372 -10.88 20.81 6.41
CA ALA A 372 -11.75 20.56 5.25
C ALA A 372 -11.12 20.89 3.89
N GLU A 373 -10.15 21.81 3.83
CA GLU A 373 -9.46 22.15 2.58
C GLU A 373 -8.50 21.04 2.11
N PHE A 374 -8.14 20.13 3.00
CA PHE A 374 -7.23 18.99 2.78
C PHE A 374 -7.99 17.68 2.60
N LEU A 375 -9.32 17.70 2.70
CA LEU A 375 -10.20 16.55 2.64
C LEU A 375 -11.09 16.58 1.39
N ASP A 376 -11.44 15.37 0.91
CA ASP A 376 -12.56 15.17 0.02
C ASP A 376 -13.38 13.96 0.52
N LEU A 377 -14.45 14.25 1.23
CA LEU A 377 -15.31 13.24 1.85
C LEU A 377 -16.57 12.94 1.01
N SER A 378 -16.65 13.46 -0.23
CA SER A 378 -17.83 13.32 -1.09
C SER A 378 -18.20 11.86 -1.33
N LEU A 379 -17.19 11.00 -1.57
CA LEU A 379 -17.40 9.57 -1.81
C LEU A 379 -17.90 8.84 -0.55
N LEU A 380 -17.32 9.13 0.61
CA LEU A 380 -17.78 8.54 1.88
C LEU A 380 -19.22 8.98 2.23
N LYS A 381 -19.55 10.25 2.03
CA LYS A 381 -20.90 10.78 2.22
C LYS A 381 -21.89 10.09 1.27
N SER A 382 -21.52 9.92 0.00
CA SER A 382 -22.33 9.17 -0.96
C SER A 382 -22.56 7.71 -0.53
N MET A 383 -21.53 7.03 0.00
CA MET A 383 -21.67 5.67 0.54
C MET A 383 -22.60 5.63 1.75
N GLU A 384 -22.57 6.66 2.59
CA GLU A 384 -23.46 6.77 3.75
C GLU A 384 -24.90 7.00 3.34
N GLU A 385 -25.16 7.96 2.44
CA GLU A 385 -26.50 8.28 1.90
C GLU A 385 -27.13 7.08 1.21
N GLU A 386 -26.34 6.28 0.49
CA GLU A 386 -26.77 5.02 -0.13
C GLU A 386 -26.96 3.89 0.87
N GLY A 387 -26.72 4.12 2.17
CA GLY A 387 -26.90 3.14 3.23
C GLY A 387 -25.87 1.99 3.23
N PHE A 388 -24.71 2.17 2.57
CA PHE A 388 -23.70 1.12 2.45
C PHE A 388 -23.21 0.60 3.81
N PHE A 389 -22.90 1.51 4.74
CA PHE A 389 -22.42 1.14 6.09
C PHE A 389 -23.49 0.38 6.89
N LYS A 390 -24.77 0.80 6.79
CA LYS A 390 -25.88 0.09 7.44
C LYS A 390 -26.06 -1.32 6.91
N ARG A 391 -25.97 -1.50 5.58
CA ARG A 391 -26.07 -2.85 4.97
C ARG A 391 -24.93 -3.78 5.36
N LEU A 392 -23.72 -3.27 5.61
CA LEU A 392 -22.62 -4.09 6.12
C LEU A 392 -22.85 -4.56 7.55
N GLN A 393 -23.39 -3.68 8.39
CA GLN A 393 -23.68 -3.99 9.80
C GLN A 393 -24.85 -4.96 9.99
N ALA A 394 -25.72 -5.10 8.99
CA ALA A 394 -26.85 -6.02 9.00
C ALA A 394 -26.48 -7.46 8.54
N LYS A 395 -25.24 -7.68 8.08
CA LYS A 395 -24.70 -8.98 7.71
C LYS A 395 -24.01 -9.67 8.91
#